data_058ca6363e9351233f947c3e625074f6
#
_entry.id   058ca6363e9351233f947c3e625074f6
#
_cell.length_a   1.000
_cell.length_b   1.000
_cell.length_c   1.000
_cell.angle_alpha   90.00
_cell.angle_beta   90.00
_cell.angle_gamma   90.00
#
_symmetry.space_group_name_H-M   'P 1'
#
loop_
_entity.id
_entity.type
_entity.pdbx_description
1 polymer ?
#
loop_
_entity_poly.entity_id
_entity_poly.type
_entity_poly.pdbx_seq_one_letter_code
_entity_poly.pdbx_strand_id
1 'polypeptide(L)'
;MTAVIVEDEIPAGIRLERLLNQHEFQVLVVLNSVKKATAWLKENKHPDIVFMDIKLRDGNCFEILDKVKIESKIVFTTAFDEYALNA
;
A
#
# COMPACT_ATOMS: atom_id res chain seq x y z
N MET A 1 8.08 -13.30 -3.94
CA MET A 1 7.38 -12.61 -2.85
C MET A 1 6.09 -11.99 -3.36
N THR A 2 5.04 -12.05 -2.57
CA THR A 2 3.79 -11.40 -2.92
C THR A 2 3.74 -9.98 -2.37
N ALA A 3 3.08 -9.09 -3.09
CA ALA A 3 2.98 -7.69 -2.72
C ALA A 3 1.58 -7.15 -3.01
N VAL A 4 1.17 -6.18 -2.20
CA VAL A 4 -0.04 -5.40 -2.43
C VAL A 4 0.40 -3.94 -2.45
N ILE A 5 -0.20 -3.17 -3.36
CA ILE A 5 0.08 -1.75 -3.47
C ILE A 5 -1.17 -0.98 -3.05
N VAL A 6 -0.99 0.01 -2.17
CA VAL A 6 -2.06 0.93 -1.78
C VAL A 6 -1.65 2.31 -2.25
N GLU A 7 -2.26 2.78 -3.34
CA GLU A 7 -1.90 4.01 -4.01
C GLU A 7 -3.12 4.56 -4.75
N ASP A 8 -3.50 5.80 -4.48
CA ASP A 8 -4.68 6.39 -5.11
C ASP A 8 -4.41 7.04 -6.49
N GLU A 9 -3.16 7.34 -6.80
CA GLU A 9 -2.82 7.84 -8.12
C GLU A 9 -2.56 6.67 -9.06
N ILE A 10 -3.41 6.54 -10.07
CA ILE A 10 -3.35 5.42 -11.01
C ILE A 10 -1.99 5.31 -11.70
N PRO A 11 -1.42 6.40 -12.27
CA PRO A 11 -0.11 6.28 -12.92
C PRO A 11 1.01 5.85 -11.96
N ALA A 12 0.97 6.33 -10.73
CA ALA A 12 1.97 5.95 -9.73
C ALA A 12 1.86 4.48 -9.36
N GLY A 13 0.64 3.99 -9.21
CA GLY A 13 0.40 2.57 -8.93
C GLY A 13 0.88 1.67 -10.05
N ILE A 14 0.61 2.06 -11.30
CA ILE A 14 1.06 1.29 -12.46
C ILE A 14 2.60 1.25 -12.54
N ARG A 15 3.24 2.39 -12.30
CA ARG A 15 4.70 2.46 -12.31
C ARG A 15 5.32 1.56 -11.27
N LEU A 16 4.79 1.59 -10.05
CA LEU A 16 5.29 0.76 -8.97
C LEU A 16 5.06 -0.72 -9.26
N GLU A 17 3.88 -1.06 -9.75
CA GLU A 17 3.57 -2.44 -10.12
C GLU A 17 4.55 -2.98 -11.15
N ARG A 18 4.82 -2.17 -12.18
CA ARG A 18 5.78 -2.56 -13.22
C ARG A 18 7.17 -2.76 -12.66
N LEU A 19 7.61 -1.85 -11.79
CA LEU A 19 8.91 -1.96 -11.17
C LEU A 19 9.02 -3.21 -10.30
N LEU A 20 8.00 -3.50 -9.51
CA LEU A 20 7.99 -4.66 -8.64
C LEU A 20 8.00 -5.96 -9.44
N ASN A 21 7.26 -6.00 -10.55
CA ASN A 21 7.25 -7.18 -11.41
C ASN A 21 8.63 -7.47 -12.02
N GLN A 22 9.44 -6.43 -12.22
CA GLN A 22 10.80 -6.59 -12.72
C GLN A 22 11.76 -7.15 -11.66
N HIS A 23 11.37 -7.07 -10.38
CA HIS A 23 12.20 -7.50 -9.26
C HIS A 23 11.64 -8.73 -8.55
N GLU A 24 10.94 -9.57 -9.30
CA GLU A 24 10.44 -10.86 -8.82
C GLU A 24 9.34 -10.78 -7.76
N PHE A 25 8.68 -9.65 -7.63
CA PHE A 25 7.47 -9.54 -6.83
C PHE A 25 6.25 -9.93 -7.66
N GLN A 26 5.34 -10.66 -7.04
CA GLN A 26 4.02 -10.89 -7.61
C GLN A 26 3.05 -9.90 -6.98
N VAL A 27 2.60 -8.91 -7.74
CA VAL A 27 1.63 -7.92 -7.26
C VAL A 27 0.25 -8.54 -7.35
N LEU A 28 -0.39 -8.73 -6.21
CA LEU A 28 -1.71 -9.36 -6.14
C LEU A 28 -2.82 -8.40 -6.52
N VAL A 29 -2.71 -7.14 -6.09
CA VAL A 29 -3.74 -6.14 -6.33
C VAL A 29 -3.17 -4.75 -6.07
N VAL A 30 -3.75 -3.76 -6.74
CA VAL A 30 -3.51 -2.34 -6.46
C VAL A 30 -4.81 -1.76 -5.92
N LEU A 31 -4.76 -1.25 -4.70
CA LEU A 31 -5.92 -0.71 -3.99
C LEU A 31 -5.79 0.80 -3.92
N ASN A 32 -6.84 1.52 -4.29
CA ASN A 32 -6.73 2.96 -4.49
C ASN A 32 -7.46 3.82 -3.46
N SER A 33 -7.83 3.23 -2.34
CA SER A 33 -8.49 3.99 -1.26
C SER A 33 -8.34 3.29 0.07
N VAL A 34 -8.56 4.03 1.15
CA VAL A 34 -8.60 3.46 2.51
C VAL A 34 -9.68 2.39 2.59
N LYS A 35 -10.85 2.69 2.05
CA LYS A 35 -11.98 1.76 2.10
C LYS A 35 -11.67 0.45 1.40
N LYS A 36 -11.15 0.51 0.18
CA LYS A 36 -10.83 -0.70 -0.57
C LYS A 36 -9.70 -1.49 0.06
N ALA A 37 -8.67 -0.80 0.55
CA ALA A 37 -7.55 -1.46 1.20
C ALA A 37 -8.00 -2.17 2.48
N THR A 38 -8.82 -1.50 3.29
CA THR A 38 -9.33 -2.09 4.52
C THR A 38 -10.16 -3.35 4.23
N ALA A 39 -11.06 -3.26 3.26
CA ALA A 39 -11.91 -4.39 2.89
C ALA A 39 -11.09 -5.58 2.39
N TRP A 40 -10.14 -5.31 1.49
CA TRP A 40 -9.32 -6.38 0.93
C TRP A 40 -8.48 -7.08 1.99
N LEU A 41 -7.85 -6.30 2.86
CA LEU A 41 -6.99 -6.85 3.90
C LEU A 41 -7.76 -7.62 4.97
N LYS A 42 -9.03 -7.29 5.16
CA LYS A 42 -9.89 -8.07 6.07
C LYS A 42 -10.33 -9.40 5.48
N GLU A 43 -10.46 -9.45 4.16
CA GLU A 43 -11.07 -10.60 3.48
C GLU A 43 -10.07 -11.56 2.87
N ASN A 44 -8.81 -11.17 2.77
CA ASN A 44 -7.81 -11.97 2.06
C ASN A 44 -6.61 -12.27 2.95
N LYS A 45 -5.88 -13.31 2.57
CA LYS A 45 -4.60 -13.62 3.19
C LYS A 45 -3.62 -12.49 2.88
N HIS A 46 -2.88 -12.07 3.88
CA HIS A 46 -1.95 -10.95 3.72
C HIS A 46 -0.73 -11.34 2.87
N PRO A 47 -0.26 -10.42 2.03
CA PRO A 47 0.94 -10.66 1.23
C PRO A 47 2.20 -10.60 2.10
N ASP A 48 3.34 -10.84 1.47
CA ASP A 48 4.63 -10.69 2.18
C ASP A 48 4.90 -9.21 2.50
N ILE A 49 4.60 -8.32 1.55
CA ILE A 49 4.86 -6.88 1.71
C ILE A 49 3.65 -6.07 1.22
N VAL A 50 3.35 -4.99 1.94
CA VAL A 50 2.38 -3.98 1.50
C VAL A 50 3.14 -2.68 1.24
N PHE A 51 3.08 -2.18 0.02
CA PHE A 51 3.60 -0.86 -0.34
C PHE A 51 2.45 0.12 -0.23
N MET A 52 2.59 1.13 0.61
CA MET A 52 1.47 1.94 1.02
C MET A 52 1.82 3.42 1.00
N ASP A 53 1.01 4.21 0.28
CA ASP A 53 1.11 5.65 0.34
C ASP A 53 0.48 6.14 1.65
N ILE A 54 1.02 7.20 2.21
CA ILE A 54 0.51 7.75 3.47
C ILE A 54 -0.81 8.46 3.25
N LYS A 55 -0.91 9.31 2.23
CA LYS A 55 -2.15 10.04 1.93
C LYS A 55 -2.92 9.38 0.81
N LEU A 56 -4.18 9.12 1.05
CA LEU A 56 -5.11 8.57 0.07
C LEU A 56 -6.29 9.53 -0.06
N ARG A 57 -7.09 9.38 -1.14
CA ARG A 57 -8.18 10.30 -1.42
C ARG A 57 -9.25 10.37 -0.32
N ASP A 58 -9.45 9.28 0.38
CA ASP A 58 -10.50 9.16 1.41
C ASP A 58 -9.94 9.06 2.83
N GLY A 59 -8.65 9.40 3.03
CA GLY A 59 -8.04 9.37 4.34
C GLY A 59 -6.55 9.13 4.26
N ASN A 60 -5.99 8.47 5.27
CA ASN A 60 -4.57 8.15 5.27
C ASN A 60 -4.34 6.70 5.70
N CYS A 61 -3.10 6.24 5.53
CA CYS A 61 -2.75 4.85 5.78
C CYS A 61 -2.97 4.43 7.24
N PHE A 62 -2.88 5.36 8.17
CA PHE A 62 -3.04 5.04 9.59
C PHE A 62 -4.47 4.61 9.90
N GLU A 63 -5.44 5.08 9.14
CA GLU A 63 -6.82 4.61 9.28
C GLU A 63 -6.96 3.14 8.90
N ILE A 64 -6.19 2.70 7.91
CA ILE A 64 -6.16 1.27 7.55
C ILE A 64 -5.55 0.48 8.70
N LEU A 65 -4.42 0.95 9.24
CA LEU A 65 -3.73 0.26 10.32
C LEU A 65 -4.56 0.18 11.60
N ASP A 66 -5.43 1.17 11.83
CA ASP A 66 -6.34 1.15 12.97
C ASP A 66 -7.44 0.10 12.83
N LYS A 67 -7.84 -0.20 11.61
CA LYS A 67 -8.97 -1.10 11.34
C LYS A 67 -8.56 -2.54 11.06
N VAL A 68 -7.34 -2.75 10.62
CA VAL A 68 -6.85 -4.08 10.26
C VAL A 68 -5.45 -4.28 10.84
N LYS A 69 -5.26 -5.39 11.52
CA LYS A 69 -3.91 -5.76 11.95
C LYS A 69 -3.18 -6.36 10.75
N ILE A 70 -2.28 -5.61 10.17
CA ILE A 70 -1.52 -6.05 9.00
C ILE A 70 -0.33 -6.88 9.45
N GLU A 71 -0.25 -8.12 8.98
CA GLU A 71 0.83 -9.03 9.33
C GLU A 71 2.00 -8.95 8.35
N SER A 72 1.80 -8.27 7.22
CA SER A 72 2.84 -8.07 6.21
C SER A 72 3.86 -7.03 6.66
N LYS A 73 5.03 -7.06 6.05
CA LYS A 73 5.95 -5.91 6.14
C LYS A 73 5.31 -4.75 5.42
N ILE A 74 5.48 -3.54 5.95
CA ILE A 74 4.91 -2.34 5.37
C ILE A 74 6.04 -1.42 4.92
N VAL A 75 5.96 -0.99 3.66
CA VAL A 75 6.89 -0.02 3.09
C VAL A 75 6.08 1.19 2.65
N PHE A 76 6.38 2.35 3.21
CA PHE A 76 5.71 3.58 2.81
C PHE A 76 6.35 4.11 1.54
N THR A 77 5.53 4.43 0.56
CA THR A 77 5.99 4.86 -0.76
C THR A 77 5.97 6.36 -0.97
N THR A 78 5.40 7.08 -0.02
CA THR A 78 5.32 8.54 -0.11
C THR A 78 6.72 9.16 0.00
N ALA A 79 7.00 10.09 -0.88
CA ALA A 79 8.29 10.78 -0.91
C ALA A 79 8.23 12.12 -0.18
N PHE A 80 7.22 12.37 0.63
CA PHE A 80 7.07 13.67 1.27
C PHE A 80 7.95 13.82 2.48
N ASP A 81 8.81 14.79 2.39
CA ASP A 81 9.76 15.09 3.42
C ASP A 81 9.10 15.51 4.73
N GLU A 82 7.89 16.04 4.70
CA GLU A 82 7.20 16.43 5.91
C GLU A 82 7.01 15.27 6.88
N TYR A 83 6.83 14.07 6.38
CA TYR A 83 6.74 12.89 7.24
C TYR A 83 8.10 12.34 7.62
N ALA A 84 9.06 12.43 6.72
CA ALA A 84 10.43 12.00 6.99
C ALA A 84 11.08 12.87 8.05
N LEU A 85 10.81 14.18 8.01
CA LEU A 85 11.40 15.12 8.96
C LEU A 85 10.83 14.99 10.36
N ASN A 86 9.63 14.43 10.47
CA ASN A 86 8.96 14.23 11.75
C ASN A 86 9.14 12.83 12.32
N ALA A 87 9.84 12.01 11.61
CA ALA A 87 10.06 10.61 12.01
C ALA A 87 11.08 10.48 13.12
#